data_ec8a59d5ef725bdcfbf8ff086869d53d
#
_entry.id   ec8a59d5ef725bdcfbf8ff086869d53d
#
_cell.length_a   1.000
_cell.length_b   1.000
_cell.length_c   1.000
_cell.angle_alpha   90.00
_cell.angle_beta   90.00
_cell.angle_gamma   90.00
#
_symmetry.space_group_name_H-M   'P 1'
#
loop_
_entity.id
_entity.type
_entity.pdbx_description
1 polymer ?
#
loop_
_entity_poly.entity_id
_entity_poly.type
_entity_poly.pdbx_seq_one_letter_code
_entity_poly.pdbx_strand_id
1 'polypeptide(L)'
;MDPLKDSASRKLYNGSPKELQEIMHELIPMSRFMGVSVSEYKRDTLTLTAPLSKNINHQQSAFGGSIFALAALAGWGILQLKLRELDLDCNIVVSDAKAKFLKPIREDLVCKAKLNHSHIRLLKEINK
;
A
#
# COMPACT_ATOMS: atom_id res chain seq x y z
N MET A 1 19.36 -3.96 5.26
CA MET A 1 18.89 -5.24 4.71
C MET A 1 17.39 -5.14 4.42
N ASP A 2 16.96 -5.53 3.25
CA ASP A 2 15.54 -5.56 2.91
C ASP A 2 14.93 -6.88 3.45
N PRO A 3 14.04 -6.81 4.46
CA PRO A 3 13.46 -8.03 5.03
C PRO A 3 12.62 -8.83 4.02
N LEU A 4 12.12 -8.20 2.96
CA LEU A 4 11.34 -8.90 1.94
C LEU A 4 12.21 -9.72 0.98
N LYS A 5 13.51 -9.50 0.98
CA LYS A 5 14.46 -10.31 0.23
C LYS A 5 14.94 -11.55 1.01
N ASP A 6 14.73 -11.54 2.33
CA ASP A 6 15.02 -12.70 3.16
C ASP A 6 14.03 -13.82 2.82
N SER A 7 14.55 -15.00 2.51
CA SER A 7 13.71 -16.16 2.15
C SER A 7 12.73 -16.53 3.26
N ALA A 8 13.12 -16.34 4.53
CA ALA A 8 12.23 -16.61 5.66
C ALA A 8 11.06 -15.64 5.70
N SER A 9 11.32 -14.34 5.51
CA SER A 9 10.26 -13.33 5.45
C SER A 9 9.34 -13.57 4.26
N ARG A 10 9.90 -13.94 3.12
CA ARG A 10 9.12 -14.24 1.92
C ARG A 10 8.23 -15.47 2.12
N LYS A 11 8.68 -16.46 2.87
CA LYS A 11 7.86 -17.64 3.19
C LYS A 11 6.67 -17.27 4.09
N LEU A 12 6.87 -16.31 5.01
CA LEU A 12 5.82 -15.84 5.88
C LEU A 12 4.79 -14.97 5.13
N TYR A 13 5.21 -14.38 4.03
CA TYR A 13 4.36 -13.49 3.23
C TYR A 13 3.66 -14.31 2.14
N ASN A 14 2.44 -14.78 2.45
CA ASN A 14 1.67 -15.63 1.52
C ASN A 14 0.77 -14.84 0.57
N GLY A 15 0.84 -13.51 0.60
CA GLY A 15 0.03 -12.67 -0.28
C GLY A 15 -1.38 -12.43 0.20
N SER A 16 -1.72 -12.82 1.42
CA SER A 16 -3.04 -12.55 1.96
C SER A 16 -3.14 -11.09 2.44
N PRO A 17 -4.34 -10.48 2.41
CA PRO A 17 -4.54 -9.13 2.93
C PRO A 17 -4.11 -8.99 4.39
N LYS A 18 -4.42 -9.97 5.23
CA LYS A 18 -4.05 -9.94 6.64
C LYS A 18 -2.54 -9.93 6.83
N GLU A 19 -1.82 -10.78 6.12
CA GLU A 19 -0.37 -10.81 6.20
C GLU A 19 0.27 -9.55 5.64
N LEU A 20 -0.29 -9.00 4.57
CA LEU A 20 0.17 -7.73 4.03
C LEU A 20 0.09 -6.64 5.11
N GLN A 21 -1.02 -6.59 5.85
CA GLN A 21 -1.19 -5.61 6.92
C GLN A 21 -0.12 -5.79 8.01
N GLU A 22 0.11 -7.01 8.44
CA GLU A 22 1.11 -7.30 9.48
C GLU A 22 2.52 -6.90 9.03
N ILE A 23 2.88 -7.25 7.79
CA ILE A 23 4.18 -6.90 7.24
C ILE A 23 4.32 -5.40 7.04
N MET A 24 3.26 -4.75 6.55
CA MET A 24 3.24 -3.30 6.39
C MET A 24 3.50 -2.60 7.72
N HIS A 25 2.81 -3.03 8.78
CA HIS A 25 2.96 -2.44 10.11
C HIS A 25 4.37 -2.65 10.67
N GLU A 26 4.99 -3.77 10.36
CA GLU A 26 6.33 -4.07 10.83
C GLU A 26 7.41 -3.32 10.05
N LEU A 27 7.33 -3.32 8.73
CA LEU A 27 8.36 -2.71 7.87
C LEU A 27 8.21 -1.19 7.76
N ILE A 28 7.01 -0.68 7.87
CA ILE A 28 6.70 0.74 7.77
C ILE A 28 5.94 1.16 9.02
N PRO A 29 6.67 1.43 10.13
CA PRO A 29 6.02 1.71 11.43
C PRO A 29 4.99 2.83 11.38
N MET A 30 5.18 3.82 10.52
CA MET A 30 4.22 4.91 10.36
C MET A 30 2.81 4.39 10.01
N SER A 31 2.72 3.31 9.24
CA SER A 31 1.42 2.72 8.87
C SER A 31 0.66 2.23 10.10
N ARG A 32 1.37 1.76 11.11
CA ARG A 32 0.76 1.34 12.37
C ARG A 32 0.20 2.54 13.13
N PHE A 33 0.98 3.62 13.24
CA PHE A 33 0.54 4.84 13.93
C PHE A 33 -0.64 5.49 13.24
N MET A 34 -0.69 5.43 11.91
CA MET A 34 -1.84 5.91 11.15
C MET A 34 -3.08 5.04 11.32
N GLY A 35 -2.93 3.83 11.85
CA GLY A 35 -4.03 2.89 11.98
C GLY A 35 -4.48 2.30 10.65
N VAL A 36 -3.55 2.13 9.72
CA VAL A 36 -3.87 1.59 8.39
C VAL A 36 -4.29 0.13 8.50
N SER A 37 -5.40 -0.21 7.84
CA SER A 37 -5.88 -1.58 7.72
C SER A 37 -5.99 -1.95 6.25
N VAL A 38 -5.66 -3.20 5.95
CA VAL A 38 -5.87 -3.76 4.62
C VAL A 38 -7.29 -4.33 4.61
N SER A 39 -8.18 -3.66 3.90
CA SER A 39 -9.59 -4.00 3.88
C SER A 39 -9.90 -5.13 2.90
N GLU A 40 -9.34 -5.02 1.68
CA GLU A 40 -9.67 -5.97 0.63
C GLU A 40 -8.58 -5.96 -0.46
N TYR A 41 -8.34 -7.13 -1.04
CA TYR A 41 -7.57 -7.24 -2.27
C TYR A 41 -8.36 -8.13 -3.23
N LYS A 42 -8.81 -7.56 -4.32
CA LYS A 42 -9.71 -8.26 -5.25
C LYS A 42 -9.61 -7.64 -6.64
N ARG A 43 -9.49 -8.48 -7.67
CA ARG A 43 -9.47 -8.03 -9.07
C ARG A 43 -8.44 -6.94 -9.33
N ASP A 44 -7.21 -7.18 -8.86
CA ASP A 44 -6.09 -6.25 -9.03
C ASP A 44 -6.33 -4.87 -8.40
N THR A 45 -7.19 -4.82 -7.39
CA THR A 45 -7.49 -3.61 -6.62
C THR A 45 -7.26 -3.89 -5.14
N LEU A 46 -6.42 -3.10 -4.52
CA LEU A 46 -6.16 -3.14 -3.09
C LEU A 46 -6.86 -1.97 -2.42
N THR A 47 -7.62 -2.25 -1.37
CA THR A 47 -8.30 -1.22 -0.58
C THR A 47 -7.66 -1.15 0.80
N LEU A 48 -7.17 0.04 1.15
CA LEU A 48 -6.68 0.36 2.48
C LEU A 48 -7.62 1.36 3.14
N THR A 49 -7.73 1.26 4.46
CA THR A 49 -8.49 2.22 5.26
C THR A 49 -7.63 2.75 6.39
N ALA A 50 -7.97 3.94 6.89
CA ALA A 50 -7.32 4.53 8.05
C ALA A 50 -8.35 5.41 8.78
N PRO A 51 -8.37 5.38 10.13
CA PRO A 51 -9.34 6.18 10.86
C PRO A 51 -9.04 7.67 10.76
N LEU A 52 -10.08 8.48 10.59
CA LEU A 52 -9.92 9.93 10.55
C LEU A 52 -9.29 10.45 11.84
N SER A 53 -9.68 9.90 12.98
CA SER A 53 -9.22 10.37 14.29
C SER A 53 -7.69 10.37 14.45
N LYS A 54 -7.00 9.46 13.78
CA LYS A 54 -5.52 9.39 13.82
C LYS A 54 -4.86 10.16 12.69
N ASN A 55 -5.63 10.70 11.76
CA ASN A 55 -5.13 11.33 10.55
C ASN A 55 -5.78 12.68 10.27
N ILE A 56 -6.21 13.31 11.33
CA ILE A 56 -7.01 14.53 11.27
C ILE A 56 -6.11 15.77 11.35
N ASN A 57 -6.51 16.83 10.67
CA ASN A 57 -5.82 18.11 10.71
C ASN A 57 -6.56 19.10 11.64
N HIS A 58 -6.05 20.33 11.72
CA HIS A 58 -6.59 21.38 12.59
C HIS A 58 -7.99 21.85 12.18
N GLN A 59 -8.46 21.48 10.99
CA GLN A 59 -9.79 21.86 10.48
C GLN A 59 -10.78 20.69 10.54
N GLN A 60 -10.44 19.63 11.27
CA GLN A 60 -11.30 18.45 11.45
C GLN A 60 -11.54 17.70 10.15
N SER A 61 -10.59 17.74 9.24
CA SER A 61 -10.61 16.94 8.01
C SER A 61 -9.31 16.14 7.91
N ALA A 62 -9.24 15.21 6.96
CA ALA A 62 -8.06 14.39 6.81
C ALA A 62 -6.84 15.24 6.43
N PHE A 63 -5.74 15.04 7.14
CA PHE A 63 -4.48 15.71 6.87
C PHE A 63 -3.94 15.25 5.50
N GLY A 64 -3.57 16.22 4.66
CA GLY A 64 -3.05 15.93 3.32
C GLY A 64 -1.85 14.98 3.31
N GLY A 65 -0.97 15.11 4.30
CA GLY A 65 0.17 14.20 4.45
C GLY A 65 -0.27 12.76 4.71
N SER A 66 -1.34 12.56 5.50
CA SER A 66 -1.89 11.23 5.74
C SER A 66 -2.54 10.66 4.47
N ILE A 67 -3.24 11.49 3.73
CA ILE A 67 -3.85 11.06 2.46
C ILE A 67 -2.76 10.59 1.50
N PHE A 68 -1.71 11.39 1.34
CA PHE A 68 -0.60 11.05 0.46
C PHE A 68 0.12 9.77 0.93
N ALA A 69 0.37 9.66 2.24
CA ALA A 69 1.00 8.48 2.81
C ALA A 69 0.16 7.22 2.59
N LEU A 70 -1.16 7.32 2.77
CA LEU A 70 -2.05 6.19 2.54
C LEU A 70 -2.01 5.75 1.07
N ALA A 71 -1.97 6.70 0.15
CA ALA A 71 -1.86 6.39 -1.27
C ALA A 71 -0.52 5.70 -1.58
N ALA A 72 0.58 6.17 -0.99
CA ALA A 72 1.89 5.54 -1.16
C ALA A 72 1.91 4.12 -0.61
N LEU A 73 1.28 3.91 0.56
CA LEU A 73 1.16 2.59 1.17
C LEU A 73 0.32 1.65 0.31
N ALA A 74 -0.76 2.15 -0.28
CA ALA A 74 -1.62 1.35 -1.15
C ALA A 74 -0.87 0.93 -2.42
N GLY A 75 -0.10 1.84 -3.01
CA GLY A 75 0.73 1.54 -4.17
C GLY A 75 1.81 0.51 -3.85
N TRP A 76 2.51 0.70 -2.73
CA TRP A 76 3.50 -0.26 -2.25
C TRP A 76 2.85 -1.64 -2.03
N GLY A 77 1.70 -1.65 -1.36
CA GLY A 77 1.03 -2.90 -1.01
C GLY A 77 0.56 -3.69 -2.21
N ILE A 78 -0.06 -3.02 -3.19
CA ILE A 78 -0.55 -3.73 -4.37
C ILE A 78 0.61 -4.29 -5.20
N LEU A 79 1.72 -3.56 -5.27
CA LEU A 79 2.90 -4.06 -5.96
C LEU A 79 3.52 -5.24 -5.23
N GLN A 80 3.55 -5.23 -3.89
CA GLN A 80 4.02 -6.37 -3.11
C GLN A 80 3.20 -7.62 -3.42
N LEU A 81 1.87 -7.49 -3.41
CA LEU A 81 0.98 -8.62 -3.71
C LEU A 81 1.18 -9.12 -5.14
N LYS A 82 1.27 -8.21 -6.10
CA LYS A 82 1.42 -8.58 -7.50
C LYS A 82 2.78 -9.21 -7.78
N LEU A 83 3.86 -8.68 -7.22
CA LEU A 83 5.18 -9.27 -7.37
C LEU A 83 5.22 -10.68 -6.77
N ARG A 84 4.54 -10.87 -5.65
CA ARG A 84 4.43 -12.19 -5.03
C ARG A 84 3.71 -13.17 -5.95
N GLU A 85 2.60 -12.76 -6.54
CA GLU A 85 1.84 -13.57 -7.49
C GLU A 85 2.67 -13.97 -8.70
N LEU A 86 3.52 -13.05 -9.18
CA LEU A 86 4.37 -13.27 -10.36
C LEU A 86 5.71 -13.90 -10.02
N ASP A 87 5.96 -14.19 -8.73
CA ASP A 87 7.23 -14.73 -8.23
C ASP A 87 8.44 -13.88 -8.65
N LEU A 88 8.27 -12.56 -8.54
CA LEU A 88 9.32 -11.60 -8.84
C LEU A 88 9.92 -11.05 -7.55
N ASP A 89 11.25 -10.87 -7.56
CA ASP A 89 11.99 -10.32 -6.44
C ASP A 89 12.52 -8.94 -6.81
N CYS A 90 11.82 -7.90 -6.37
CA CYS A 90 12.16 -6.52 -6.68
C CYS A 90 12.00 -5.64 -5.44
N ASN A 91 12.84 -4.61 -5.35
CA ASN A 91 12.65 -3.54 -4.39
C ASN A 91 11.62 -2.56 -4.93
N ILE A 92 10.74 -2.09 -4.06
CA ILE A 92 9.71 -1.13 -4.43
C ILE A 92 9.99 0.18 -3.69
N VAL A 93 10.27 1.24 -4.45
CA VAL A 93 10.46 2.58 -3.92
C VAL A 93 9.70 3.56 -4.80
N VAL A 94 9.23 4.64 -4.18
CA VAL A 94 8.56 5.72 -4.93
C VAL A 94 9.64 6.59 -5.57
N SER A 95 9.61 6.73 -6.88
CA SER A 95 10.51 7.62 -7.60
C SER A 95 9.82 8.90 -8.05
N ASP A 96 8.52 8.82 -8.29
CA ASP A 96 7.75 9.97 -8.74
C ASP A 96 6.30 9.75 -8.34
N ALA A 97 5.64 10.79 -7.83
CA ALA A 97 4.27 10.70 -7.39
C ALA A 97 3.59 12.05 -7.53
N LYS A 98 2.31 12.02 -7.87
CA LYS A 98 1.51 13.22 -8.05
C LYS A 98 0.17 13.02 -7.36
N ALA A 99 -0.24 13.99 -6.57
CA ALA A 99 -1.51 13.96 -5.86
C ALA A 99 -2.34 15.19 -6.19
N LYS A 100 -3.65 14.99 -6.28
CA LYS A 100 -4.60 16.06 -6.50
C LYS A 100 -5.65 15.98 -5.40
N PHE A 101 -5.73 17.01 -4.57
CA PHE A 101 -6.65 17.07 -3.44
C PHE A 101 -7.89 17.85 -3.87
N LEU A 102 -8.99 17.12 -4.11
CA LEU A 102 -10.17 17.72 -4.74
C LEU A 102 -11.12 18.37 -3.75
N LYS A 103 -11.26 17.81 -2.55
CA LYS A 103 -12.12 18.34 -1.50
C LYS A 103 -11.75 17.74 -0.14
N PRO A 104 -12.14 18.39 0.97
CA PRO A 104 -11.85 17.85 2.30
C PRO A 104 -12.51 16.50 2.53
N ILE A 105 -11.81 15.61 3.23
CA ILE A 105 -12.32 14.32 3.64
C ILE A 105 -12.65 14.42 5.14
N ARG A 106 -13.90 14.18 5.50
CA ARG A 106 -14.38 14.29 6.89
C ARG A 106 -14.90 12.96 7.44
N GLU A 107 -14.50 11.87 6.84
CA GLU A 107 -14.83 10.51 7.25
C GLU A 107 -13.55 9.70 7.31
N ASP A 108 -13.63 8.46 7.77
CA ASP A 108 -12.47 7.57 7.72
C ASP A 108 -11.95 7.47 6.29
N LEU A 109 -10.63 7.38 6.16
CA LEU A 109 -9.97 7.37 4.86
C LEU A 109 -10.12 6.00 4.20
N VAL A 110 -10.42 6.02 2.91
CA VAL A 110 -10.43 4.81 2.08
C VAL A 110 -9.61 5.10 0.84
N CYS A 111 -8.65 4.24 0.57
CA CYS A 111 -7.79 4.37 -0.60
C CYS A 111 -7.81 3.08 -1.40
N LYS A 112 -8.05 3.20 -2.69
CA LYS A 112 -8.01 2.05 -3.60
C LYS A 112 -6.87 2.23 -4.59
N ALA A 113 -6.00 1.24 -4.65
CA ALA A 113 -4.94 1.16 -5.65
C ALA A 113 -5.30 0.07 -6.65
N LYS A 114 -5.17 0.38 -7.92
CA LYS A 114 -5.52 -0.56 -8.98
C LYS A 114 -4.40 -0.66 -10.01
N LEU A 115 -4.08 -1.88 -10.41
CA LEU A 115 -3.17 -2.14 -11.51
C LEU A 115 -3.99 -2.48 -12.75
N ASN A 116 -3.69 -1.82 -13.88
CA ASN A 116 -4.32 -2.14 -15.15
C ASN A 116 -3.48 -3.17 -15.93
N HIS A 117 -4.00 -3.61 -17.07
CA HIS A 117 -3.31 -4.61 -17.90
C HIS A 117 -1.92 -4.15 -18.36
N SER A 118 -1.75 -2.86 -18.64
CA SER A 118 -0.46 -2.31 -19.04
C SER A 118 0.56 -2.40 -17.91
N HIS A 119 0.15 -2.07 -16.68
CA HIS A 119 1.01 -2.18 -15.51
C HIS A 119 1.45 -3.64 -15.27
N ILE A 120 0.51 -4.57 -15.35
CA ILE A 120 0.79 -5.99 -15.13
C ILE A 120 1.74 -6.50 -16.21
N ARG A 121 1.55 -6.09 -17.46
CA ARG A 121 2.43 -6.47 -18.56
C ARG A 121 3.86 -5.97 -18.32
N LEU A 122 4.01 -4.73 -17.87
CA LEU A 122 5.34 -4.17 -17.55
C LEU A 122 6.02 -4.96 -16.44
N LEU A 123 5.28 -5.34 -15.41
CA LEU A 123 5.84 -6.14 -14.31
C LEU A 123 6.35 -7.50 -14.83
N LYS A 124 5.64 -8.13 -15.75
CA LYS A 124 6.05 -9.40 -16.33
C LYS A 124 7.32 -9.29 -17.17
N GLU A 125 7.66 -8.11 -17.65
CA GLU A 125 8.84 -7.88 -18.47
C GLU A 125 10.13 -7.69 -17.66
N ILE A 126 10.02 -7.43 -16.35
CA ILE A 126 11.16 -7.06 -15.51
C ILE A 126 12.31 -8.06 -15.53
N ASN A 127 12.02 -9.36 -15.61
CA ASN A 127 13.02 -10.41 -15.55
C ASN A 127 13.29 -11.11 -16.89
N LYS A 128 12.99 -10.48 -17.99
CA LYS A 128 13.32 -11.03 -19.29
C LYS A 128 14.72 -10.65 -19.75
#